data_4f2b4f9d5b9a5b4c1d67cf51e88c12ef
#
_entry.id   4f2b4f9d5b9a5b4c1d67cf51e88c12ef
#
_cell.length_a   1.000
_cell.length_b   1.000
_cell.length_c   1.000
_cell.angle_alpha   90.00
_cell.angle_beta   90.00
_cell.angle_gamma   90.00
#
_symmetry.space_group_name_H-M   'P 1'
#
loop_
_entity.id
_entity.type
_entity.pdbx_description
1 polymer ?
#
loop_
_entity_poly.entity_id
_entity_poly.type
_entity_poly.pdbx_seq_one_letter_code
_entity_poly.pdbx_strand_id
1 'polypeptide(L)'
;MAEIEREVRSLVAKIIKRDEKSIDPNANIFTEYGVDSLLGVEILAGLDKKYGLDVPEQKIREIKTLNDIIRITKDYISKKAG
;
A
#
# COMPACT_ATOMS: atom_id res chain seq x y z
N MET A 1 12.60 -8.53 2.04
CA MET A 1 11.99 -8.68 0.78
C MET A 1 11.91 -7.39 0.00
N ALA A 2 13.06 -7.04 -0.55
CA ALA A 2 13.22 -5.78 -1.26
C ALA A 2 12.34 -5.68 -2.51
N GLU A 3 12.03 -6.81 -3.14
CA GLU A 3 11.17 -6.80 -4.33
C GLU A 3 9.77 -6.37 -4.00
N ILE A 4 9.20 -6.87 -2.90
CA ILE A 4 7.85 -6.50 -2.49
C ILE A 4 7.81 -5.02 -2.15
N GLU A 5 8.81 -4.52 -1.44
CA GLU A 5 8.88 -3.11 -1.08
C GLU A 5 8.88 -2.23 -2.33
N ARG A 6 9.68 -2.60 -3.33
CA ARG A 6 9.77 -1.84 -4.56
C ARG A 6 8.47 -1.89 -5.35
N GLU A 7 7.86 -3.08 -5.44
CA GLU A 7 6.62 -3.26 -6.18
C GLU A 7 5.46 -2.51 -5.53
N VAL A 8 5.36 -2.56 -4.20
CA VAL A 8 4.31 -1.85 -3.48
C VAL A 8 4.50 -0.35 -3.64
N ARG A 9 5.74 0.15 -3.52
CA ARG A 9 6.02 1.57 -3.72
C ARG A 9 5.62 2.01 -5.11
N SER A 10 5.95 1.23 -6.12
CA SER A 10 5.62 1.54 -7.51
C SER A 10 4.11 1.58 -7.71
N LEU A 11 3.40 0.62 -7.16
CA LEU A 11 1.95 0.56 -7.27
C LEU A 11 1.29 1.75 -6.60
N VAL A 12 1.71 2.09 -5.40
CA VAL A 12 1.15 3.22 -4.66
C VAL A 12 1.44 4.53 -5.42
N ALA A 13 2.68 4.70 -5.87
CA ALA A 13 3.07 5.91 -6.60
C ALA A 13 2.21 6.11 -7.85
N LYS A 14 1.93 5.04 -8.55
CA LYS A 14 1.11 5.08 -9.76
C LYS A 14 -0.33 5.48 -9.44
N ILE A 15 -0.90 4.92 -8.38
CA ILE A 15 -2.28 5.22 -8.00
C ILE A 15 -2.43 6.65 -7.52
N ILE A 16 -1.51 7.14 -6.69
CA ILE A 16 -1.58 8.51 -6.19
C ILE A 16 -0.94 9.53 -7.13
N LYS A 17 -0.42 9.06 -8.27
CA LYS A 17 0.16 9.91 -9.33
C LYS A 17 1.33 10.74 -8.83
N ARG A 18 2.26 10.11 -8.14
CA ARG A 18 3.48 10.74 -7.67
C ARG A 18 4.69 9.93 -8.11
N ASP A 19 5.85 10.60 -8.17
CA ASP A 19 7.11 9.94 -8.44
C ASP A 19 7.47 9.05 -7.23
N GLU A 20 7.86 7.82 -7.50
CA GLU A 20 8.23 6.88 -6.44
C GLU A 20 9.27 7.46 -5.49
N LYS A 21 10.22 8.22 -6.04
CA LYS A 21 11.31 8.79 -5.26
C LYS A 21 10.86 9.93 -4.36
N SER A 22 9.70 10.52 -4.64
CA SER A 22 9.20 11.64 -3.87
C SER A 22 8.34 11.19 -2.68
N ILE A 23 8.07 9.90 -2.55
CA ILE A 23 7.26 9.39 -1.46
C ILE A 23 8.15 9.04 -0.28
N ASP A 24 7.96 9.76 0.84
CA ASP A 24 8.62 9.45 2.09
C ASP A 24 7.88 8.27 2.73
N PRO A 25 8.54 7.12 2.93
CA PRO A 25 7.86 5.94 3.47
C PRO A 25 7.34 6.11 4.89
N ASN A 26 7.79 7.12 5.59
CA ASN A 26 7.36 7.39 6.97
C ASN A 26 6.33 8.52 7.06
N ALA A 27 6.01 9.18 5.95
CA ALA A 27 5.05 10.28 5.95
C ALA A 27 3.63 9.73 5.92
N ASN A 28 2.71 10.48 6.55
CA ASN A 28 1.28 10.12 6.50
C ASN A 28 0.76 10.41 5.10
N ILE A 29 0.36 9.37 4.37
CA ILE A 29 -0.07 9.54 2.97
C ILE A 29 -1.35 10.34 2.84
N PHE A 30 -2.21 10.31 3.84
CA PHE A 30 -3.48 11.04 3.78
C PHE A 30 -3.27 12.55 3.93
N THR A 31 -2.38 12.95 4.81
CA THR A 31 -2.13 14.38 5.07
C THR A 31 -1.06 14.96 4.15
N GLU A 32 -0.05 14.18 3.80
CA GLU A 32 1.08 14.68 3.00
C GLU A 32 0.84 14.58 1.50
N TYR A 33 0.10 13.58 1.05
CA TYR A 33 -0.07 13.33 -0.37
C TYR A 33 -1.53 13.38 -0.82
N GLY A 34 -2.41 13.85 0.05
CA GLY A 34 -3.81 14.06 -0.33
C GLY A 34 -4.58 12.79 -0.64
N VAL A 35 -4.16 11.67 -0.09
CA VAL A 35 -4.87 10.40 -0.30
C VAL A 35 -6.14 10.40 0.54
N ASP A 36 -7.27 10.13 -0.09
CA ASP A 36 -8.55 9.98 0.64
C ASP A 36 -8.90 8.49 0.77
N SER A 37 -10.05 8.22 1.38
CA SER A 37 -10.50 6.84 1.60
C SER A 37 -10.66 6.08 0.29
N LEU A 38 -11.13 6.76 -0.75
CA LEU A 38 -11.34 6.13 -2.06
C LEU A 38 -10.01 5.68 -2.66
N LEU A 39 -8.99 6.54 -2.61
CA LEU A 39 -7.67 6.17 -3.10
C LEU A 39 -7.07 5.05 -2.24
N GLY A 40 -7.32 5.07 -0.94
CA GLY A 40 -6.89 3.99 -0.05
C GLY A 40 -7.50 2.66 -0.46
N VAL A 41 -8.78 2.64 -0.79
CA VAL A 41 -9.45 1.43 -1.28
C VAL A 41 -8.84 0.97 -2.60
N GLU A 42 -8.52 1.91 -3.49
CA GLU A 42 -7.87 1.58 -4.76
C GLU A 42 -6.51 0.93 -4.56
N ILE A 43 -5.75 1.42 -3.56
CA ILE A 43 -4.45 0.82 -3.24
C ILE A 43 -4.64 -0.62 -2.77
N LEU A 44 -5.57 -0.87 -1.86
CA LEU A 44 -5.83 -2.22 -1.39
C LEU A 44 -6.31 -3.13 -2.51
N ALA A 45 -7.20 -2.64 -3.37
CA ALA A 45 -7.69 -3.42 -4.52
C ALA A 45 -6.55 -3.76 -5.46
N GLY A 46 -5.62 -2.83 -5.68
CA GLY A 46 -4.45 -3.07 -6.51
C GLY A 46 -3.55 -4.15 -5.94
N LEU A 47 -3.35 -4.14 -4.62
CA LEU A 47 -2.56 -5.16 -3.95
C LEU A 47 -3.23 -6.53 -4.03
N ASP A 48 -4.55 -6.56 -3.83
CA ASP A 48 -5.31 -7.80 -3.93
C ASP A 48 -5.16 -8.42 -5.32
N LYS A 49 -5.27 -7.58 -6.33
CA LYS A 49 -5.15 -8.03 -7.72
C LYS A 49 -3.74 -8.49 -8.05
N LYS A 50 -2.74 -7.75 -7.59
CA LYS A 50 -1.34 -8.03 -7.92
C LYS A 50 -0.84 -9.31 -7.26
N TYR A 51 -1.20 -9.52 -6.01
CA TYR A 51 -0.67 -10.63 -5.22
C TYR A 51 -1.72 -11.70 -4.89
N GLY A 52 -2.93 -11.56 -5.39
CA GLY A 52 -4.00 -12.51 -5.10
C GLY A 52 -4.38 -12.53 -3.63
N LEU A 53 -4.45 -11.35 -3.02
CA LEU A 53 -4.79 -11.20 -1.61
C LEU A 53 -6.25 -10.86 -1.43
N ASP A 54 -6.70 -10.86 -0.20
CA ASP A 54 -8.04 -10.46 0.18
C ASP A 54 -7.95 -9.63 1.46
N VAL A 55 -7.44 -8.40 1.30
CA VAL A 55 -7.25 -7.50 2.44
C VAL A 55 -8.55 -6.76 2.71
N PRO A 56 -9.11 -6.88 3.93
CA PRO A 56 -10.36 -6.19 4.26
C PRO A 56 -10.22 -4.68 4.18
N GLU A 57 -11.27 -4.00 3.75
CA GLU A 57 -11.29 -2.54 3.68
C GLU A 57 -11.02 -1.87 5.03
N GLN A 58 -11.41 -2.53 6.11
CA GLN A 58 -11.17 -2.01 7.46
C GLN A 58 -9.69 -1.75 7.73
N LYS A 59 -8.81 -2.43 7.02
CA LYS A 59 -7.36 -2.24 7.19
C LYS A 59 -6.90 -0.85 6.80
N ILE A 60 -7.71 -0.10 6.04
CA ILE A 60 -7.39 1.29 5.70
C ILE A 60 -7.17 2.12 6.97
N ARG A 61 -7.89 1.82 8.03
CA ARG A 61 -7.77 2.55 9.29
C ARG A 61 -6.42 2.32 9.97
N GLU A 62 -5.73 1.24 9.62
CA GLU A 62 -4.43 0.91 10.19
C GLU A 62 -3.29 1.42 9.32
N ILE A 63 -3.60 1.91 8.13
CA ILE A 63 -2.62 2.40 7.17
C ILE A 63 -2.49 3.91 7.32
N LYS A 64 -1.27 4.37 7.59
CA LYS A 64 -0.96 5.80 7.62
C LYS A 64 0.21 6.14 6.70
N THR A 65 1.13 5.19 6.52
CA THR A 65 2.37 5.43 5.79
C THR A 65 2.56 4.34 4.73
N LEU A 66 3.50 4.60 3.80
CA LEU A 66 3.89 3.59 2.83
C LEU A 66 4.44 2.34 3.54
N ASN A 67 5.20 2.54 4.63
CA ASN A 67 5.72 1.41 5.39
C ASN A 67 4.60 0.55 5.95
N ASP A 68 3.49 1.15 6.37
CA ASP A 68 2.33 0.38 6.85
C ASP A 68 1.77 -0.48 5.73
N ILE A 69 1.66 0.07 4.54
CA ILE A 69 1.15 -0.67 3.37
C ILE A 69 2.05 -1.84 3.05
N ILE A 70 3.36 -1.61 3.07
CA ILE A 70 4.34 -2.67 2.80
C ILE A 70 4.22 -3.77 3.85
N ARG A 71 4.11 -3.41 5.12
CA ARG A 71 3.99 -4.37 6.20
C ARG A 71 2.74 -5.23 6.06
N ILE A 72 1.60 -4.61 5.78
CA ILE A 72 0.34 -5.32 5.61
C ILE A 72 0.42 -6.25 4.41
N THR A 73 1.02 -5.79 3.32
CA THR A 73 1.19 -6.62 2.12
C THR A 73 2.01 -7.87 2.44
N LYS A 74 3.14 -7.71 3.11
CA LYS A 74 3.99 -8.84 3.48
C LYS A 74 3.26 -9.81 4.40
N ASP A 75 2.50 -9.26 5.35
CA ASP A 75 1.76 -10.07 6.31
C ASP A 75 0.71 -10.94 5.61
N TYR A 76 -0.04 -10.36 4.67
CA TYR A 76 -1.06 -11.12 3.95
C TYR A 76 -0.48 -12.11 2.96
N ILE A 77 0.66 -11.79 2.36
CA ILE A 77 1.36 -12.73 1.49
C ILE A 77 1.82 -13.94 2.33
N SER A 78 2.34 -13.68 3.52
CA SER A 78 2.79 -14.73 4.42
C SER A 78 1.63 -15.64 4.84
N LYS A 79 0.49 -15.06 5.17
CA LYS A 79 -0.70 -15.83 5.55
C LYS A 79 -1.21 -16.69 4.41
N LYS A 80 -1.15 -16.16 3.19
CA LYS A 80 -1.59 -16.90 2.02
C LYS A 80 -0.65 -18.08 1.73
N ALA A 81 0.65 -17.88 1.91
CA ALA A 81 1.66 -18.91 1.66
C ALA A 81 1.66 -19.99 2.75
N GLY A 82 1.25 -19.61 3.95
CA GLY A 82 1.17 -20.54 5.07
C GLY A 82 -0.16 -21.24 5.08
#